data_35ec7bfc89c1c8af6d27e959c3c2ada6
#
_entry.id   35ec7bfc89c1c8af6d27e959c3c2ada6
#
_cell.length_a   1.000
_cell.length_b   1.000
_cell.length_c   1.000
_cell.angle_alpha   90.00
_cell.angle_beta   90.00
_cell.angle_gamma   90.00
#
_symmetry.space_group_name_H-M   'P 1'
#
loop_
_entity.id
_entity.type
_entity.pdbx_description
1 polymer ?
#
loop_
_entity_poly.entity_id
_entity_poly.type
_entity_poly.pdbx_seq_one_letter_code
_entity_poly.pdbx_strand_id
1 'polypeptide(L)'
;MEIELQYLYTGDEPLLVPAELANFSLAGSALFDIRDTFFDTGELALRREGCSLRIRRQSNLPTPFLTWKGPSTRRADRAREREEIEFPVDHIPVDGDEMLEMVEAAGLLKRLPVALGKTPNLAMIGELENRRSTHDYVQGLHHVELCWDRLRFPLGPTQIRL
;
A
#
# COMPACT_ATOMS: atom_id res chain seq x y z
N MET A 1 -9.19 2.37 -9.33
CA MET A 1 -8.25 1.50 -10.07
C MET A 1 -6.90 2.19 -10.10
N GLU A 2 -5.86 1.52 -9.60
CA GLU A 2 -4.50 2.03 -9.52
C GLU A 2 -3.66 1.44 -10.66
N ILE A 3 -2.86 2.28 -11.33
CA ILE A 3 -1.88 1.86 -12.34
C ILE A 3 -0.51 2.29 -11.83
N GLU A 4 0.39 1.35 -11.62
CA GLU A 4 1.66 1.56 -10.95
C GLU A 4 2.80 0.88 -11.69
N LEU A 5 3.94 1.57 -11.79
CA LEU A 5 5.23 1.02 -12.19
C LEU A 5 6.18 1.08 -10.99
N GLN A 6 6.76 -0.06 -10.63
CA GLN A 6 7.68 -0.18 -9.51
C GLN A 6 9.07 -0.56 -10.00
N TYR A 7 10.08 0.10 -9.43
CA TYR A 7 11.49 -0.15 -9.68
C TYR A 7 12.25 -0.26 -8.36
N LEU A 8 13.24 -1.14 -8.33
CA LEU A 8 14.18 -1.21 -7.21
C LEU A 8 15.40 -0.34 -7.56
N TYR A 9 15.67 0.66 -6.73
CA TYR A 9 16.92 1.41 -6.82
C TYR A 9 18.05 0.65 -6.12
N THR A 10 19.12 0.38 -6.86
CA THR A 10 20.28 -0.38 -6.38
C THR A 10 21.57 0.44 -6.38
N GLY A 11 21.49 1.75 -6.66
CA GLY A 11 22.63 2.66 -6.64
C GLY A 11 22.94 3.19 -5.24
N ASP A 12 24.17 3.66 -5.06
CA ASP A 12 24.64 4.26 -3.81
C ASP A 12 24.49 5.79 -3.79
N GLU A 13 24.23 6.39 -4.95
CA GLU A 13 24.10 7.84 -5.05
C GLU A 13 22.74 8.34 -4.62
N PRO A 14 22.63 9.59 -4.10
CA PRO A 14 21.34 10.18 -3.78
C PRO A 14 20.46 10.26 -5.02
N LEU A 15 19.17 9.88 -4.85
CA LEU A 15 18.18 10.06 -5.90
C LEU A 15 17.94 11.55 -6.15
N LEU A 16 18.14 11.98 -7.37
CA LEU A 16 17.89 13.36 -7.78
C LEU A 16 16.45 13.51 -8.22
N VAL A 17 15.84 14.63 -7.83
CA VAL A 17 14.51 15.04 -8.28
C VAL A 17 14.70 16.04 -9.41
N PRO A 18 14.47 15.67 -10.67
CA PRO A 18 14.64 16.58 -11.78
C PRO A 18 13.53 17.66 -11.77
N ALA A 19 13.85 18.87 -12.20
CA ALA A 19 12.84 19.93 -12.38
C ALA A 19 11.81 19.60 -13.48
N GLU A 20 12.24 18.77 -14.43
CA GLU A 20 11.42 18.29 -15.55
C GLU A 20 11.61 16.78 -15.71
N LEU A 21 10.50 16.08 -15.93
CA LEU A 21 10.47 14.65 -16.26
C LEU A 21 9.82 14.49 -17.64
N ALA A 22 10.61 14.23 -18.66
CA ALA A 22 10.21 14.34 -20.05
C ALA A 22 9.62 15.75 -20.34
N ASN A 23 8.30 15.84 -20.62
CA ASN A 23 7.60 17.09 -20.88
C ASN A 23 6.75 17.57 -19.68
N PHE A 24 6.95 16.97 -18.50
CA PHE A 24 6.21 17.31 -17.29
C PHE A 24 7.09 18.17 -16.40
N SER A 25 6.55 19.24 -15.87
CA SER A 25 7.24 20.12 -14.93
C SER A 25 6.90 19.77 -13.49
N LEU A 26 7.87 19.84 -12.58
CA LEU A 26 7.67 19.62 -11.15
C LEU A 26 6.73 20.70 -10.59
N ALA A 27 5.61 20.28 -10.03
CA ALA A 27 4.59 21.15 -9.44
C ALA A 27 4.65 21.18 -7.91
N GLY A 28 5.12 20.09 -7.29
CA GLY A 28 5.20 20.00 -5.83
C GLY A 28 6.01 18.80 -5.36
N SER A 29 6.40 18.85 -4.09
CA SER A 29 7.06 17.75 -3.41
C SER A 29 6.62 17.68 -1.95
N ALA A 30 6.52 16.47 -1.41
CA ALA A 30 6.23 16.23 -0.01
C ALA A 30 7.10 15.10 0.53
N LEU A 31 7.32 15.11 1.85
CA LEU A 31 8.01 14.06 2.58
C LEU A 31 7.19 13.69 3.80
N PHE A 32 6.88 12.40 3.97
CA PHE A 32 6.12 11.91 5.10
C PHE A 32 6.46 10.46 5.43
N ASP A 33 6.19 10.09 6.67
CA ASP A 33 6.38 8.73 7.14
C ASP A 33 5.07 7.96 7.05
N ILE A 34 5.15 6.71 6.58
CA ILE A 34 4.05 5.76 6.49
C ILE A 34 4.38 4.57 7.39
N ARG A 35 3.39 4.12 8.15
CA ARG A 35 3.43 2.85 8.85
C ARG A 35 2.25 2.00 8.40
N ASP A 36 2.56 0.86 7.81
CA ASP A 36 1.59 -0.14 7.38
C ASP A 36 1.64 -1.33 8.35
N THR A 37 0.49 -1.69 8.93
CA THR A 37 0.28 -2.89 9.72
C THR A 37 -0.54 -3.87 8.89
N PHE A 38 0.05 -5.01 8.52
CA PHE A 38 -0.55 -6.00 7.63
C PHE A 38 -1.28 -7.09 8.39
N PHE A 39 -2.43 -7.48 7.85
CA PHE A 39 -3.26 -8.56 8.37
C PHE A 39 -3.50 -9.62 7.31
N ASP A 40 -3.43 -10.88 7.73
CA ASP A 40 -3.74 -12.06 6.90
C ASP A 40 -4.12 -13.23 7.83
N THR A 41 -4.48 -14.36 7.27
CA THR A 41 -4.57 -15.60 8.04
C THR A 41 -3.17 -16.14 8.37
N GLY A 42 -3.07 -17.01 9.37
CA GLY A 42 -1.80 -17.66 9.72
C GLY A 42 -1.15 -18.42 8.56
N GLU A 43 -1.95 -18.81 7.56
CA GLU A 43 -1.49 -19.47 6.35
C GLU A 43 -1.23 -18.54 5.17
N LEU A 44 -1.35 -17.23 5.38
CA LEU A 44 -1.18 -16.18 4.35
C LEU A 44 -2.14 -16.35 3.17
N ALA A 45 -3.43 -16.61 3.44
CA ALA A 45 -4.41 -16.89 2.42
C ALA A 45 -4.69 -15.68 1.51
N LEU A 46 -4.74 -14.45 2.06
CA LEU A 46 -4.86 -13.24 1.24
C LEU A 46 -3.69 -13.10 0.27
N ARG A 47 -2.47 -13.28 0.78
CA ARG A 47 -1.25 -13.20 -0.03
C ARG A 47 -1.22 -14.25 -1.14
N ARG A 48 -1.66 -15.49 -0.88
CA ARG A 48 -1.73 -16.55 -1.91
C ARG A 48 -2.67 -16.18 -3.05
N GLU A 49 -3.75 -15.46 -2.73
CA GLU A 49 -4.72 -14.95 -3.72
C GLU A 49 -4.28 -13.62 -4.35
N GLY A 50 -3.07 -13.14 -4.05
CA GLY A 50 -2.55 -11.88 -4.59
C GLY A 50 -3.20 -10.63 -3.99
N CYS A 51 -3.92 -10.78 -2.87
CA CYS A 51 -4.58 -9.71 -2.13
C CYS A 51 -3.73 -9.25 -0.95
N SER A 52 -4.01 -8.06 -0.43
CA SER A 52 -3.47 -7.59 0.84
C SER A 52 -4.48 -6.76 1.61
N LEU A 53 -4.38 -6.82 2.94
CA LEU A 53 -5.18 -6.08 3.88
C LEU A 53 -4.26 -5.42 4.89
N ARG A 54 -4.39 -4.10 5.08
CA ARG A 54 -3.53 -3.35 6.00
C ARG A 54 -4.26 -2.18 6.62
N ILE A 55 -3.76 -1.75 7.76
CA ILE A 55 -4.02 -0.40 8.29
C ILE A 55 -2.82 0.46 7.97
N ARG A 56 -3.06 1.58 7.31
CA ARG A 56 -2.04 2.58 6.96
C ARG A 56 -2.19 3.83 7.80
N ARG A 57 -1.12 4.22 8.47
CA ARG A 57 -0.97 5.53 9.11
C ARG A 57 0.05 6.35 8.33
N GLN A 58 -0.30 7.60 8.05
CA GLN A 58 0.60 8.56 7.40
C GLN A 58 0.77 9.78 8.30
N SER A 59 2.00 10.29 8.42
CA SER A 59 2.29 11.41 9.32
C SER A 59 1.64 12.73 8.91
N ASN A 60 1.25 12.87 7.64
CA ASN A 60 0.58 14.03 7.07
C ASN A 60 -0.96 13.92 7.05
N LEU A 61 -1.53 12.82 7.56
CA LEU A 61 -2.98 12.60 7.63
C LEU A 61 -3.44 12.40 9.07
N PRO A 62 -4.60 12.94 9.47
CA PRO A 62 -5.09 12.88 10.84
C PRO A 62 -5.58 11.49 11.25
N THR A 63 -6.09 10.70 10.32
CA THR A 63 -6.70 9.38 10.57
C THR A 63 -5.98 8.27 9.82
N PRO A 64 -5.90 7.05 10.37
CA PRO A 64 -5.44 5.90 9.63
C PRO A 64 -6.48 5.42 8.61
N PHE A 65 -6.03 4.60 7.66
CA PHE A 65 -6.88 4.02 6.62
C PHE A 65 -6.77 2.51 6.62
N LEU A 66 -7.93 1.85 6.59
CA LEU A 66 -8.04 0.46 6.17
C LEU A 66 -7.87 0.41 4.65
N THR A 67 -6.85 -0.27 4.18
CA THR A 67 -6.58 -0.44 2.75
C THR A 67 -6.70 -1.90 2.37
N TRP A 68 -7.58 -2.20 1.43
CA TRP A 68 -7.64 -3.49 0.76
C TRP A 68 -7.14 -3.35 -0.67
N LYS A 69 -6.24 -4.27 -1.07
CA LYS A 69 -5.76 -4.38 -2.45
C LYS A 69 -6.10 -5.76 -2.97
N GLY A 70 -6.81 -5.79 -4.10
CA GLY A 70 -7.16 -7.01 -4.81
C GLY A 70 -6.00 -7.63 -5.58
N PRO A 71 -6.23 -8.77 -6.25
CA PRO A 71 -5.23 -9.39 -7.09
C PRO A 71 -4.82 -8.46 -8.23
N SER A 72 -3.52 -8.45 -8.54
CA SER A 72 -3.00 -7.59 -9.60
C SER A 72 -2.93 -8.33 -10.93
N THR A 73 -3.29 -7.64 -12.01
CA THR A 73 -3.03 -8.06 -13.37
C THR A 73 -1.82 -7.31 -13.93
N ARG A 74 -0.97 -8.01 -14.69
CA ARG A 74 0.19 -7.40 -15.33
C ARG A 74 -0.19 -6.99 -16.74
N ARG A 75 -0.02 -5.73 -17.07
CA ARG A 75 -0.25 -5.18 -18.40
C ARG A 75 0.92 -5.48 -19.33
N ALA A 76 0.71 -5.32 -20.64
CA ALA A 76 1.76 -5.51 -21.66
C ALA A 76 2.92 -4.51 -21.51
N ASP A 77 2.65 -3.32 -20.96
CA ASP A 77 3.62 -2.26 -20.66
C ASP A 77 4.37 -2.48 -19.32
N ARG A 78 4.21 -3.65 -18.69
CA ARG A 78 4.75 -4.04 -17.38
C ARG A 78 4.14 -3.32 -16.18
N ALA A 79 3.21 -2.39 -16.38
CA ALA A 79 2.46 -1.79 -15.29
C ALA A 79 1.60 -2.84 -14.59
N ARG A 80 1.36 -2.64 -13.31
CA ARG A 80 0.42 -3.42 -12.51
C ARG A 80 -0.89 -2.65 -12.40
N GLU A 81 -1.98 -3.37 -12.58
CA GLU A 81 -3.33 -2.85 -12.43
C GLU A 81 -4.06 -3.71 -11.41
N ARG A 82 -4.66 -3.07 -10.41
CA ARG A 82 -5.43 -3.75 -9.35
C ARG A 82 -6.50 -2.86 -8.78
N GLU A 83 -7.51 -3.46 -8.20
CA GLU A 83 -8.48 -2.74 -7.38
C GLU A 83 -7.83 -2.39 -6.02
N GLU A 84 -7.95 -1.14 -5.63
CA GLU A 84 -7.58 -0.64 -4.31
C GLU A 84 -8.76 0.11 -3.71
N ILE A 85 -9.08 -0.17 -2.45
CA ILE A 85 -10.14 0.49 -1.69
C ILE A 85 -9.53 0.95 -0.38
N GLU A 86 -9.71 2.23 -0.08
CA GLU A 86 -9.30 2.83 1.18
C GLU A 86 -10.53 3.33 1.95
N PHE A 87 -10.54 3.06 3.24
CA PHE A 87 -11.61 3.44 4.15
C PHE A 87 -11.01 4.06 5.42
N PRO A 88 -11.37 5.30 5.80
CA PRO A 88 -10.85 5.91 7.03
C PRO A 88 -11.35 5.11 8.25
N VAL A 89 -10.46 4.92 9.21
CA VAL A 89 -10.75 4.24 10.48
C VAL A 89 -10.25 5.08 11.65
N ASP A 90 -10.85 4.90 12.82
CA ASP A 90 -10.53 5.75 13.98
C ASP A 90 -9.26 5.30 14.71
N HIS A 91 -8.88 4.04 14.59
CA HIS A 91 -7.74 3.46 15.31
C HIS A 91 -7.13 2.27 14.56
N ILE A 92 -6.04 1.74 15.10
CA ILE A 92 -5.42 0.49 14.64
C ILE A 92 -6.02 -0.66 15.46
N PRO A 93 -6.55 -1.72 14.82
CA PRO A 93 -7.13 -2.85 15.55
C PRO A 93 -6.06 -3.57 16.39
N VAL A 94 -6.45 -4.01 17.58
CA VAL A 94 -5.53 -4.69 18.51
C VAL A 94 -5.34 -6.17 18.16
N ASP A 95 -6.30 -6.76 17.46
CA ASP A 95 -6.28 -8.16 17.03
C ASP A 95 -7.03 -8.38 15.70
N GLY A 96 -7.12 -9.65 15.32
CA GLY A 96 -7.78 -10.05 14.06
C GLY A 96 -9.28 -9.98 14.09
N ASP A 97 -9.90 -10.14 15.26
CA ASP A 97 -11.35 -10.07 15.41
C ASP A 97 -11.81 -8.63 15.20
N GLU A 98 -11.15 -7.66 15.84
CA GLU A 98 -11.41 -6.24 15.63
C GLU A 98 -11.11 -5.82 14.18
N MET A 99 -10.07 -6.37 13.57
CA MET A 99 -9.79 -6.15 12.15
C MET A 99 -10.93 -6.66 11.26
N LEU A 100 -11.50 -7.81 11.58
CA LEU A 100 -12.64 -8.37 10.84
C LEU A 100 -13.89 -7.50 10.97
N GLU A 101 -14.17 -6.96 12.16
CA GLU A 101 -15.25 -6.00 12.39
C GLU A 101 -15.08 -4.74 11.55
N MET A 102 -13.85 -4.20 11.46
CA MET A 102 -13.56 -3.05 10.60
C MET A 102 -13.77 -3.37 9.11
N VAL A 103 -13.37 -4.55 8.67
CA VAL A 103 -13.58 -5.03 7.28
C VAL A 103 -15.09 -5.14 6.98
N GLU A 104 -15.88 -5.63 7.92
CA GLU A 104 -17.33 -5.72 7.80
C GLU A 104 -17.98 -4.33 7.75
N ALA A 105 -17.62 -3.44 8.66
CA ALA A 105 -18.11 -2.07 8.72
C ALA A 105 -17.78 -1.28 7.43
N ALA A 106 -16.61 -1.53 6.84
CA ALA A 106 -16.21 -0.98 5.56
C ALA A 106 -16.91 -1.63 4.34
N GLY A 107 -17.73 -2.67 4.53
CA GLY A 107 -18.41 -3.40 3.46
C GLY A 107 -17.47 -4.26 2.59
N LEU A 108 -16.28 -4.55 3.07
CA LEU A 108 -15.23 -5.25 2.33
C LEU A 108 -15.29 -6.77 2.42
N LEU A 109 -16.15 -7.37 3.26
CA LEU A 109 -16.28 -8.82 3.39
C LEU A 109 -16.48 -9.53 2.04
N LYS A 110 -17.25 -8.92 1.14
CA LYS A 110 -17.54 -9.48 -0.19
C LYS A 110 -16.31 -9.44 -1.14
N ARG A 111 -15.30 -8.69 -0.78
CA ARG A 111 -14.05 -8.55 -1.54
C ARG A 111 -13.00 -9.54 -1.09
N LEU A 112 -13.16 -10.10 0.12
CA LEU A 112 -12.25 -11.13 0.60
C LEU A 112 -12.36 -12.39 -0.26
N PRO A 113 -11.25 -13.06 -0.58
CA PRO A 113 -11.26 -14.31 -1.33
C PRO A 113 -12.14 -15.36 -0.66
N VAL A 114 -12.87 -16.13 -1.45
CA VAL A 114 -13.71 -17.24 -0.97
C VAL A 114 -12.89 -18.28 -0.19
N ALA A 115 -11.62 -18.42 -0.52
CA ALA A 115 -10.67 -19.31 0.16
C ALA A 115 -10.51 -19.01 1.66
N LEU A 116 -10.81 -17.78 2.11
CA LEU A 116 -10.76 -17.42 3.53
C LEU A 116 -11.93 -17.97 4.35
N GLY A 117 -12.99 -18.45 3.70
CA GLY A 117 -14.22 -18.88 4.37
C GLY A 117 -15.09 -17.70 4.84
N LYS A 118 -16.15 -18.01 5.61
CA LYS A 118 -17.12 -16.99 6.05
C LYS A 118 -16.61 -16.13 7.22
N THR A 119 -15.76 -16.69 8.05
CA THR A 119 -15.18 -16.04 9.24
C THR A 119 -13.65 -16.28 9.22
N PRO A 120 -12.89 -15.47 8.46
CA PRO A 120 -11.44 -15.65 8.40
C PRO A 120 -10.81 -15.34 9.76
N ASN A 121 -9.91 -16.21 10.20
CA ASN A 121 -9.09 -15.95 11.39
C ASN A 121 -7.92 -15.04 10.98
N LEU A 122 -8.16 -13.73 11.01
CA LEU A 122 -7.15 -12.73 10.71
C LEU A 122 -6.19 -12.55 11.90
N ALA A 123 -4.95 -12.24 11.60
CA ALA A 123 -3.94 -11.88 12.59
C ALA A 123 -3.01 -10.83 11.99
N MET A 124 -2.39 -10.04 12.83
CA MET A 124 -1.28 -9.17 12.42
C MET A 124 -0.10 -10.04 12.00
N ILE A 125 0.34 -9.89 10.75
CA ILE A 125 1.44 -10.68 10.19
C ILE A 125 2.75 -9.91 10.06
N GLY A 126 2.71 -8.59 10.20
CA GLY A 126 3.91 -7.76 10.15
C GLY A 126 3.63 -6.29 10.01
N GLU A 127 4.69 -5.51 10.12
CA GLU A 127 4.69 -4.07 9.94
C GLU A 127 5.74 -3.64 8.92
N LEU A 128 5.44 -2.55 8.23
CA LEU A 128 6.33 -1.87 7.29
C LEU A 128 6.38 -0.40 7.64
N GLU A 129 7.57 0.11 7.86
CA GLU A 129 7.83 1.55 7.92
C GLU A 129 8.39 2.01 6.57
N ASN A 130 7.84 3.10 6.06
CA ASN A 130 8.26 3.68 4.79
C ASN A 130 8.40 5.20 4.95
N ARG A 131 9.57 5.70 4.64
CA ARG A 131 9.79 7.14 4.47
C ARG A 131 9.64 7.47 3.00
N ARG A 132 8.51 8.10 2.66
CA ARG A 132 8.12 8.41 1.28
C ARG A 132 8.36 9.86 0.94
N SER A 133 9.07 10.09 -0.15
CA SER A 133 9.13 11.39 -0.82
C SER A 133 8.30 11.32 -2.09
N THR A 134 7.33 12.21 -2.24
CA THR A 134 6.49 12.32 -3.44
C THR A 134 6.87 13.55 -4.23
N HIS A 135 6.79 13.45 -5.55
CA HIS A 135 7.10 14.52 -6.48
C HIS A 135 6.03 14.51 -7.57
N ASP A 136 5.22 15.58 -7.56
CA ASP A 136 4.12 15.74 -8.50
C ASP A 136 4.58 16.47 -9.74
N TYR A 137 4.37 15.84 -10.89
CA TYR A 137 4.70 16.40 -12.19
C TYR A 137 3.43 16.62 -13.02
N VAL A 138 3.34 17.77 -13.68
CA VAL A 138 2.15 18.14 -14.45
C VAL A 138 2.51 18.56 -15.88
N GLN A 139 1.63 18.20 -16.81
CA GLN A 139 1.63 18.69 -18.20
C GLN A 139 0.18 18.90 -18.65
N GLY A 140 -0.26 20.14 -18.69
CA GLY A 140 -1.67 20.47 -18.98
C GLY A 140 -2.60 19.82 -17.95
N LEU A 141 -3.46 18.89 -18.41
CA LEU A 141 -4.38 18.12 -17.54
C LEU A 141 -3.81 16.77 -17.09
N HIS A 142 -2.61 16.43 -17.51
CA HIS A 142 -1.96 15.17 -17.15
C HIS A 142 -1.13 15.35 -15.89
N HIS A 143 -1.16 14.33 -15.03
CA HIS A 143 -0.47 14.30 -13.76
C HIS A 143 0.27 12.96 -13.63
N VAL A 144 1.51 13.03 -13.12
CA VAL A 144 2.35 11.87 -12.76
C VAL A 144 2.92 12.12 -11.39
N GLU A 145 2.72 11.18 -10.47
CA GLU A 145 3.39 11.17 -9.18
C GLU A 145 4.60 10.24 -9.23
N LEU A 146 5.76 10.76 -8.86
CA LEU A 146 6.99 9.98 -8.66
C LEU A 146 7.23 9.82 -7.17
N CYS A 147 7.28 8.58 -6.70
CA CYS A 147 7.52 8.27 -5.29
C CYS A 147 8.90 7.65 -5.10
N TRP A 148 9.64 8.12 -4.08
CA TRP A 148 10.81 7.46 -3.55
C TRP A 148 10.49 6.87 -2.20
N ASP A 149 10.58 5.55 -2.06
CA ASP A 149 10.27 4.82 -0.85
C ASP A 149 11.53 4.25 -0.21
N ARG A 150 11.75 4.59 1.07
CA ARG A 150 12.77 3.95 1.90
C ARG A 150 12.10 3.05 2.91
N LEU A 151 12.15 1.76 2.66
CA LEU A 151 11.44 0.74 3.43
C LEU A 151 12.28 0.20 4.59
N ARG A 152 11.63 -0.04 5.73
CA ARG A 152 12.16 -0.72 6.90
C ARG A 152 11.13 -1.70 7.45
N PHE A 153 11.58 -2.88 7.82
CA PHE A 153 10.75 -3.95 8.39
C PHE A 153 11.10 -4.11 9.88
N PRO A 154 10.40 -3.43 10.82
CA PRO A 154 10.74 -3.45 12.24
C PRO A 154 10.42 -4.78 12.93
N LEU A 155 9.37 -5.49 12.46
CA LEU A 155 8.90 -6.74 13.03
C LEU A 155 8.67 -7.75 11.90
N GLY A 156 9.38 -8.85 11.93
CA GLY A 156 9.10 -9.96 11.04
C GLY A 156 10.32 -10.80 10.72
N PRO A 157 10.10 -12.07 10.39
CA PRO A 157 11.15 -12.84 9.78
C PRO A 157 11.56 -12.10 8.51
N THR A 158 12.82 -11.80 8.47
CA THR A 158 13.54 -11.23 7.35
C THR A 158 12.98 -11.73 6.02
N GLN A 159 12.54 -10.79 5.17
CA GLN A 159 12.12 -11.02 3.80
C GLN A 159 10.62 -11.29 3.56
N ILE A 160 9.80 -10.26 3.71
CA ILE A 160 8.67 -10.12 2.80
C ILE A 160 9.21 -9.40 1.56
N ARG A 161 9.52 -10.14 0.50
CA ARG A 161 9.68 -9.55 -0.82
C ARG A 161 8.28 -9.26 -1.34
N LEU A 162 7.96 -7.99 -1.43
CA LEU A 162 6.78 -7.50 -2.13
C LEU A 162 6.94 -7.68 -3.64
#